data_522020f69197a2393bafe18ddefee3df
#
_entry.id   522020f69197a2393bafe18ddefee3df
#
_cell.length_a   1.000
_cell.length_b   1.000
_cell.length_c   1.000
_cell.angle_alpha   90.00
_cell.angle_beta   90.00
_cell.angle_gamma   90.00
#
_symmetry.space_group_name_H-M   'P 1'
#
loop_
_entity.id
_entity.type
_entity.pdbx_description
1 polymer ?
#
loop_
_entity_poly.entity_id
_entity_poly.type
_entity_poly.pdbx_seq_one_letter_code
_entity_poly.pdbx_strand_id
1 'polypeptide(L)'
;MSYSKEEELEGLLVENRENDWYNSLSLSYEMRLIVRRLVLNIAMSLDGFIARKDGSYDWIEGHGTDKYDTVLQFDNQKFFNNCDTVVMGRKSLEDCPLEMIEGYQEKQFIVASHTEQTDYGNVRFVRDIIWEIMELRSREGGDIWLFGGASLVQDCLEAGVIDHLIIGIIPTILGDGNPLFASLLEEKKLLLVESTVTDGIAMLRYDIRR
;
A
#
# COMPACT_ATOMS: atom_id res chain seq x y z
N MET A 1 -24.50 -31.09 -49.26
CA MET A 1 -24.16 -29.67 -49.24
C MET A 1 -22.71 -29.56 -48.78
N SER A 2 -21.80 -29.27 -49.70
CA SER A 2 -20.37 -29.13 -49.37
C SER A 2 -20.13 -27.65 -49.09
N TYR A 3 -19.75 -27.32 -47.87
CA TYR A 3 -19.21 -26.00 -47.56
C TYR A 3 -17.93 -25.78 -48.37
N SER A 4 -17.75 -24.53 -48.81
CA SER A 4 -16.55 -24.17 -49.57
C SER A 4 -15.35 -24.10 -48.58
N LYS A 5 -14.16 -24.42 -49.07
CA LYS A 5 -12.90 -24.33 -48.29
C LYS A 5 -12.66 -22.89 -47.76
N GLU A 6 -13.29 -21.89 -48.31
CA GLU A 6 -13.19 -20.51 -47.86
C GLU A 6 -14.02 -20.25 -46.60
N GLU A 7 -15.21 -20.85 -46.45
CA GLU A 7 -16.04 -20.74 -45.24
C GLU A 7 -15.42 -21.46 -44.03
N GLU A 8 -14.72 -22.60 -44.30
CA GLU A 8 -13.96 -23.31 -43.27
C GLU A 8 -12.73 -22.50 -42.77
N LEU A 9 -12.05 -21.79 -43.69
CA LEU A 9 -10.91 -20.92 -43.35
C LEU A 9 -11.34 -19.64 -42.62
N GLU A 10 -12.48 -19.05 -42.97
CA GLU A 10 -13.02 -17.90 -42.21
C GLU A 10 -13.46 -18.29 -40.82
N GLY A 11 -14.08 -19.46 -40.62
CA GLY A 11 -14.43 -20.00 -39.30
C GLY A 11 -13.20 -20.20 -38.41
N LEU A 12 -12.11 -20.79 -38.96
CA LEU A 12 -10.85 -20.99 -38.24
C LEU A 12 -10.12 -19.66 -37.90
N LEU A 13 -10.25 -18.65 -38.73
CA LEU A 13 -9.66 -17.32 -38.49
C LEU A 13 -10.42 -16.52 -37.41
N VAL A 14 -11.75 -16.72 -37.31
CA VAL A 14 -12.57 -16.10 -36.24
C VAL A 14 -12.29 -16.78 -34.91
N GLU A 15 -12.22 -18.12 -34.88
CA GLU A 15 -11.93 -18.90 -33.67
C GLU A 15 -10.52 -18.61 -33.10
N ASN A 16 -9.51 -18.40 -33.98
CA ASN A 16 -8.18 -17.98 -33.55
C ASN A 16 -8.14 -16.54 -33.01
N ARG A 17 -8.93 -15.61 -33.56
CA ARG A 17 -9.01 -14.23 -33.06
C ARG A 17 -9.68 -14.16 -31.69
N GLU A 18 -10.71 -14.94 -31.43
CA GLU A 18 -11.34 -15.02 -30.12
C GLU A 18 -10.40 -15.65 -29.07
N ASN A 19 -9.66 -16.70 -29.43
CA ASN A 19 -8.66 -17.30 -28.56
C ASN A 19 -7.48 -16.36 -28.27
N ASP A 20 -7.00 -15.60 -29.24
CA ASP A 20 -5.95 -14.59 -29.03
C ASP A 20 -6.41 -13.45 -28.12
N TRP A 21 -7.68 -13.03 -28.22
CA TRP A 21 -8.25 -12.02 -27.35
C TRP A 21 -8.44 -12.52 -25.91
N TYR A 22 -8.93 -13.76 -25.74
CA TYR A 22 -9.01 -14.44 -24.44
C TYR A 22 -7.63 -14.65 -23.81
N ASN A 23 -6.65 -15.06 -24.59
CA ASN A 23 -5.28 -15.23 -24.13
C ASN A 23 -4.63 -13.90 -23.75
N SER A 24 -4.88 -12.83 -24.51
CA SER A 24 -4.37 -11.48 -24.17
C SER A 24 -5.02 -10.91 -22.91
N LEU A 25 -6.32 -11.20 -22.66
CA LEU A 25 -7.02 -10.80 -21.44
C LEU A 25 -6.55 -11.63 -20.24
N SER A 26 -6.35 -12.94 -20.39
CA SER A 26 -5.84 -13.81 -19.32
C SER A 26 -4.41 -13.42 -18.96
N LEU A 27 -3.54 -13.19 -19.95
CA LEU A 27 -2.19 -12.68 -19.74
C LEU A 27 -2.17 -11.30 -19.07
N SER A 28 -3.08 -10.40 -19.46
CA SER A 28 -3.19 -9.08 -18.82
C SER A 28 -3.75 -9.17 -17.40
N TYR A 29 -4.62 -10.15 -17.13
CA TYR A 29 -5.15 -10.44 -15.80
C TYR A 29 -4.09 -11.14 -14.91
N GLU A 30 -3.36 -12.12 -15.45
CA GLU A 30 -2.24 -12.77 -14.77
C GLU A 30 -1.06 -11.81 -14.56
N MET A 31 -0.74 -10.93 -15.51
CA MET A 31 0.26 -9.88 -15.32
C MET A 31 -0.16 -8.87 -14.25
N ARG A 32 -1.46 -8.60 -14.05
CA ARG A 32 -1.95 -7.80 -12.90
C ARG A 32 -1.78 -8.50 -11.55
N LEU A 33 -1.71 -9.84 -11.53
CA LEU A 33 -1.44 -10.62 -10.32
C LEU A 33 0.04 -10.66 -9.92
N ILE A 34 0.95 -10.28 -10.82
CA ILE A 34 2.41 -10.30 -10.58
C ILE A 34 2.95 -8.94 -10.14
N VAL A 35 2.19 -7.86 -10.33
CA VAL A 35 2.64 -6.52 -9.92
C VAL A 35 2.51 -6.37 -8.42
N ARG A 36 3.63 -6.22 -7.72
CA ARG A 36 3.69 -5.90 -6.29
C ARG A 36 2.94 -4.61 -6.01
N ARG A 37 2.01 -4.62 -5.07
CA ARG A 37 1.21 -3.44 -4.72
C ARG A 37 1.94 -2.60 -3.69
N LEU A 38 1.90 -1.29 -3.85
CA LEU A 38 2.31 -0.35 -2.82
C LEU A 38 1.09 -0.03 -1.95
N VAL A 39 1.12 -0.43 -0.70
CA VAL A 39 0.01 -0.30 0.24
C VAL A 39 0.40 0.61 1.39
N LEU A 40 -0.22 1.77 1.49
CA LEU A 40 -0.14 2.59 2.70
C LEU A 40 -0.94 1.89 3.81
N ASN A 41 -0.29 1.56 4.94
CA ASN A 41 -0.98 1.12 6.15
C ASN A 41 -0.46 1.92 7.33
N ILE A 42 -1.31 2.78 7.89
CA ILE A 42 -0.92 3.78 8.87
C ILE A 42 -2.06 4.12 9.83
N ALA A 43 -1.72 4.39 11.09
CA ALA A 43 -2.63 4.94 12.08
C ALA A 43 -2.70 6.46 11.93
N MET A 44 -3.90 7.02 12.14
CA MET A 44 -4.18 8.45 12.07
C MET A 44 -5.17 8.84 13.16
N SER A 45 -4.96 9.96 13.84
CA SER A 45 -5.95 10.52 14.76
C SER A 45 -7.23 10.92 14.01
N LEU A 46 -8.35 11.08 14.73
CA LEU A 46 -9.61 11.49 14.13
C LEU A 46 -9.51 12.85 13.39
N ASP A 47 -8.62 13.71 13.82
CA ASP A 47 -8.34 15.01 13.21
C ASP A 47 -7.16 15.03 12.23
N GLY A 48 -6.67 13.86 11.82
CA GLY A 48 -5.80 13.71 10.64
C GLY A 48 -4.30 13.72 10.87
N PHE A 49 -3.82 13.55 12.11
CA PHE A 49 -2.40 13.54 12.44
C PHE A 49 -1.86 12.11 12.61
N ILE A 50 -0.60 11.89 12.24
CA ILE A 50 0.11 10.61 12.39
C ILE A 50 1.12 10.58 13.55
N ALA A 51 1.46 11.75 14.08
CA ALA A 51 2.32 11.91 15.24
C ALA A 51 2.07 13.29 15.88
N ARG A 52 2.44 13.45 17.15
CA ARG A 52 2.53 14.78 17.77
C ARG A 52 3.65 15.59 17.14
N LYS A 53 3.76 16.89 17.48
CA LYS A 53 4.85 17.76 16.98
C LYS A 53 6.25 17.29 17.35
N ASP A 54 6.39 16.62 18.47
CA ASP A 54 7.67 16.03 18.94
C ASP A 54 7.99 14.70 18.28
N GLY A 55 7.08 14.15 17.46
CA GLY A 55 7.20 12.86 16.80
C GLY A 55 6.62 11.70 17.59
N SER A 56 6.13 11.90 18.82
CA SER A 56 5.58 10.82 19.66
C SER A 56 4.27 10.28 19.08
N TYR A 57 4.03 8.97 19.32
CA TYR A 57 2.88 8.20 18.82
C TYR A 57 2.24 7.30 19.90
N ASP A 58 2.47 7.60 21.17
CA ASP A 58 1.94 6.91 22.36
C ASP A 58 0.41 6.90 22.47
N TRP A 59 -0.27 7.74 21.67
CA TRP A 59 -1.71 7.86 21.58
C TRP A 59 -2.36 6.81 20.65
N ILE A 60 -1.58 5.97 19.97
CA ILE A 60 -2.08 4.91 19.10
C ILE A 60 -2.55 3.74 19.93
N GLU A 61 -3.74 3.89 20.49
CA GLU A 61 -4.40 2.87 21.32
C GLU A 61 -5.91 2.89 21.13
N GLY A 62 -6.57 1.77 21.37
CA GLY A 62 -8.02 1.66 21.37
C GLY A 62 -8.64 2.25 22.65
N HIS A 63 -9.95 2.12 22.76
CA HIS A 63 -10.71 2.67 23.91
C HIS A 63 -11.02 1.62 25.00
N GLY A 64 -10.48 0.40 24.88
CA GLY A 64 -10.53 -0.63 25.92
C GLY A 64 -11.85 -1.40 26.03
N THR A 65 -12.67 -1.44 24.95
CA THR A 65 -13.89 -2.26 24.92
C THR A 65 -14.21 -2.76 23.51
N ASP A 66 -14.67 -4.00 23.42
CA ASP A 66 -15.08 -4.69 22.19
C ASP A 66 -16.57 -4.51 21.84
N LYS A 67 -17.32 -3.75 22.66
CA LYS A 67 -18.78 -3.62 22.57
C LYS A 67 -19.29 -3.22 21.17
N TYR A 68 -18.50 -2.45 20.44
CA TYR A 68 -18.85 -1.92 19.12
C TYR A 68 -17.99 -2.50 17.99
N ASP A 69 -17.22 -3.54 18.29
CA ASP A 69 -16.40 -4.20 17.31
C ASP A 69 -17.23 -4.87 16.22
N THR A 70 -16.73 -4.86 15.02
CA THR A 70 -17.35 -5.59 13.90
C THR A 70 -17.05 -7.07 14.02
N VAL A 71 -17.95 -7.92 13.52
CA VAL A 71 -17.78 -9.39 13.52
C VAL A 71 -16.54 -9.79 12.73
N LEU A 72 -16.34 -9.17 11.57
CA LEU A 72 -15.11 -9.30 10.79
C LEU A 72 -14.19 -8.14 11.17
N GLN A 73 -12.96 -8.46 11.46
CA GLN A 73 -11.94 -7.49 11.84
C GLN A 73 -10.83 -7.47 10.80
N PHE A 74 -10.13 -6.34 10.69
CA PHE A 74 -8.97 -6.24 9.82
C PHE A 74 -7.85 -7.15 10.35
N ASP A 75 -7.33 -7.99 9.47
CA ASP A 75 -6.25 -8.94 9.80
C ASP A 75 -4.88 -8.32 9.53
N ASN A 76 -4.35 -7.63 10.55
CA ASN A 76 -3.01 -7.04 10.50
C ASN A 76 -1.93 -8.09 10.25
N GLN A 77 -2.06 -9.30 10.86
CA GLN A 77 -1.09 -10.37 10.68
C GLN A 77 -0.99 -10.80 9.22
N LYS A 78 -2.14 -11.01 8.59
CA LYS A 78 -2.20 -11.34 7.17
C LYS A 78 -1.61 -10.24 6.31
N PHE A 79 -1.87 -8.97 6.63
CA PHE A 79 -1.25 -7.83 5.94
C PHE A 79 0.28 -7.89 6.06
N PHE A 80 0.82 -8.02 7.27
CA PHE A 80 2.27 -8.07 7.48
C PHE A 80 2.93 -9.27 6.80
N ASN A 81 2.28 -10.44 6.83
CA ASN A 81 2.79 -11.65 6.17
C ASN A 81 2.82 -11.53 4.65
N ASN A 82 1.92 -10.73 4.06
CA ASN A 82 1.89 -10.50 2.62
C ASN A 82 2.94 -9.49 2.14
N CYS A 83 3.53 -8.71 3.04
CA CYS A 83 4.54 -7.71 2.73
C CYS A 83 5.95 -8.25 2.97
N ASP A 84 6.81 -8.24 1.98
CA ASP A 84 8.24 -8.57 2.13
C ASP A 84 9.15 -7.34 2.14
N THR A 85 8.62 -6.18 1.78
CA THR A 85 9.36 -4.92 1.69
C THR A 85 8.60 -3.81 2.42
N VAL A 86 9.34 -3.02 3.19
CA VAL A 86 8.84 -1.83 3.88
C VAL A 86 9.56 -0.60 3.33
N VAL A 87 8.78 0.40 2.93
CA VAL A 87 9.28 1.69 2.44
C VAL A 87 8.98 2.77 3.48
N MET A 88 10.00 3.48 3.94
CA MET A 88 9.87 4.52 4.96
C MET A 88 10.82 5.69 4.75
N GLY A 89 10.50 6.81 5.37
CA GLY A 89 11.41 7.95 5.45
C GLY A 89 12.49 7.75 6.51
N ARG A 90 13.66 8.39 6.36
CA ARG A 90 14.77 8.31 7.32
C ARG A 90 14.32 8.66 8.76
N LYS A 91 13.52 9.74 8.92
CA LYS A 91 13.02 10.10 10.25
C LYS A 91 12.15 9.00 10.87
N SER A 92 11.30 8.35 10.07
CA SER A 92 10.49 7.23 10.56
C SER A 92 11.34 6.04 11.02
N LEU A 93 12.47 5.79 10.35
CA LEU A 93 13.44 4.77 10.78
C LEU A 93 14.11 5.15 12.12
N GLU A 94 14.42 6.43 12.32
CA GLU A 94 15.01 6.93 13.58
C GLU A 94 14.02 6.89 14.75
N ASP A 95 12.74 7.17 14.49
CA ASP A 95 11.68 7.26 15.50
C ASP A 95 11.06 5.89 15.83
N CYS A 96 11.15 4.89 14.96
CA CYS A 96 10.55 3.57 15.12
C CYS A 96 11.62 2.46 15.11
N PRO A 97 11.89 1.80 16.25
CA PRO A 97 12.76 0.64 16.28
C PRO A 97 12.23 -0.47 15.37
N LEU A 98 13.08 -0.97 14.45
CA LEU A 98 12.68 -1.99 13.48
C LEU A 98 12.17 -3.27 14.14
N GLU A 99 12.65 -3.59 15.33
CA GLU A 99 12.26 -4.75 16.14
C GLU A 99 10.78 -4.73 16.53
N MET A 100 10.14 -3.56 16.50
CA MET A 100 8.69 -3.42 16.73
C MET A 100 7.86 -3.83 15.50
N ILE A 101 8.50 -3.94 14.33
CA ILE A 101 7.83 -4.37 13.10
C ILE A 101 7.87 -5.90 13.04
N GLU A 102 6.69 -6.51 12.99
CA GLU A 102 6.57 -7.95 12.94
C GLU A 102 7.26 -8.55 11.73
N GLY A 103 8.08 -9.59 11.96
CA GLY A 103 8.86 -10.24 10.91
C GLY A 103 9.95 -9.34 10.31
N TYR A 104 10.43 -8.31 11.02
CA TYR A 104 11.40 -7.33 10.49
C TYR A 104 12.68 -7.98 9.95
N GLN A 105 13.10 -9.10 10.51
CA GLN A 105 14.32 -9.81 10.07
C GLN A 105 14.19 -10.41 8.66
N GLU A 106 12.97 -10.71 8.23
CA GLU A 106 12.66 -11.31 6.94
C GLU A 106 12.26 -10.28 5.88
N LYS A 107 12.06 -9.02 6.30
CA LYS A 107 11.64 -7.93 5.42
C LYS A 107 12.83 -7.11 4.94
N GLN A 108 12.75 -6.59 3.72
CA GLN A 108 13.67 -5.58 3.22
C GLN A 108 13.16 -4.18 3.57
N PHE A 109 14.01 -3.32 4.12
CA PHE A 109 13.69 -1.92 4.40
C PHE A 109 14.35 -1.02 3.39
N ILE A 110 13.53 -0.25 2.67
CA ILE A 110 13.99 0.77 1.72
C ILE A 110 13.71 2.13 2.33
N VAL A 111 14.77 2.86 2.61
CA VAL A 111 14.68 4.12 3.36
C VAL A 111 14.99 5.31 2.45
N ALA A 112 14.01 6.18 2.28
CA ALA A 112 14.20 7.42 1.56
C ALA A 112 15.10 8.38 2.36
N SER A 113 16.22 8.82 1.76
CA SER A 113 17.15 9.77 2.38
C SER A 113 17.74 10.72 1.36
N HIS A 114 17.73 12.02 1.66
CA HIS A 114 18.39 13.05 0.84
C HIS A 114 19.88 13.17 1.12
N THR A 115 20.36 12.61 2.22
CA THR A 115 21.80 12.58 2.60
C THR A 115 22.36 11.19 2.36
N GLU A 116 23.68 11.13 2.11
CA GLU A 116 24.37 9.85 2.01
C GLU A 116 24.28 9.09 3.33
N GLN A 117 23.95 7.82 3.23
CA GLN A 117 23.84 6.87 4.33
C GLN A 117 24.49 5.55 3.92
N THR A 118 24.92 4.79 4.89
CA THR A 118 25.50 3.45 4.64
C THR A 118 24.45 2.40 4.92
N ASP A 119 24.24 1.51 3.97
CA ASP A 119 23.35 0.35 4.12
C ASP A 119 23.85 -0.57 5.25
N TYR A 120 22.90 -1.18 5.98
CA TYR A 120 23.25 -2.15 7.02
C TYR A 120 22.15 -3.21 7.17
N GLY A 121 22.55 -4.46 7.45
CA GLY A 121 21.59 -5.56 7.63
C GLY A 121 20.65 -5.68 6.43
N ASN A 122 19.34 -5.56 6.71
CA ASN A 122 18.28 -5.56 5.71
C ASN A 122 17.74 -4.14 5.37
N VAL A 123 18.49 -3.09 5.77
CA VAL A 123 18.17 -1.68 5.52
C VAL A 123 19.03 -1.14 4.38
N ARG A 124 18.39 -0.61 3.36
CA ARG A 124 19.00 0.05 2.21
C ARG A 124 18.47 1.47 2.05
N PHE A 125 19.38 2.43 1.88
CA PHE A 125 19.06 3.84 1.69
C PHE A 125 19.03 4.20 0.21
N VAL A 126 18.01 4.96 -0.19
CA VAL A 126 17.84 5.38 -1.57
C VAL A 126 17.51 6.88 -1.63
N ARG A 127 17.97 7.54 -2.70
CA ARG A 127 17.70 8.96 -2.92
C ARG A 127 16.42 9.17 -3.73
N ASP A 128 16.20 8.37 -4.77
CA ASP A 128 15.01 8.39 -5.63
C ASP A 128 14.08 7.22 -5.25
N ILE A 129 13.22 7.47 -4.30
CA ILE A 129 12.32 6.44 -3.76
C ILE A 129 11.23 6.05 -4.76
N ILE A 130 10.76 6.98 -5.59
CA ILE A 130 9.71 6.69 -6.57
C ILE A 130 10.23 5.75 -7.64
N TRP A 131 11.43 6.02 -8.16
CA TRP A 131 12.09 5.11 -9.09
C TRP A 131 12.31 3.72 -8.48
N GLU A 132 12.78 3.67 -7.23
CA GLU A 132 13.01 2.40 -6.53
C GLU A 132 11.72 1.59 -6.34
N ILE A 133 10.61 2.25 -5.97
CA ILE A 133 9.30 1.60 -5.87
C ILE A 133 8.87 1.01 -7.21
N MET A 134 9.06 1.74 -8.32
CA MET A 134 8.72 1.24 -9.66
C MET A 134 9.58 0.03 -10.05
N GLU A 135 10.87 0.04 -9.74
CA GLU A 135 11.77 -1.09 -9.94
C GLU A 135 11.35 -2.32 -9.11
N LEU A 136 11.01 -2.12 -7.83
CA LEU A 136 10.51 -3.18 -6.95
C LEU A 136 9.21 -3.81 -7.50
N ARG A 137 8.32 -3.00 -8.03
CA ARG A 137 7.05 -3.47 -8.60
C ARG A 137 7.24 -4.32 -9.86
N SER A 138 8.34 -4.15 -10.58
CA SER A 138 8.66 -4.94 -11.78
C SER A 138 9.23 -6.33 -11.46
N ARG A 139 9.52 -6.62 -10.19
CA ARG A 139 10.12 -7.89 -9.73
C ARG A 139 9.09 -8.75 -9.04
N GLU A 140 9.36 -10.05 -8.96
CA GLU A 140 8.58 -10.96 -8.13
C GLU A 140 8.73 -10.61 -6.64
N GLY A 141 7.68 -10.80 -5.86
CA GLY A 141 7.67 -10.55 -4.42
C GLY A 141 6.27 -10.31 -3.86
N GLY A 142 6.21 -10.10 -2.54
CA GLY A 142 5.02 -9.72 -1.81
C GLY A 142 4.63 -8.25 -2.02
N ASP A 143 3.59 -7.80 -1.32
CA ASP A 143 3.21 -6.39 -1.31
C ASP A 143 4.32 -5.53 -0.68
N ILE A 144 4.35 -4.27 -1.04
CA ILE A 144 5.27 -3.27 -0.49
C ILE A 144 4.48 -2.43 0.52
N TRP A 145 4.87 -2.45 1.78
CA TRP A 145 4.26 -1.63 2.81
C TRP A 145 4.86 -0.23 2.81
N LEU A 146 4.06 0.78 2.45
CA LEU A 146 4.41 2.19 2.67
C LEU A 146 4.12 2.50 4.15
N PHE A 147 5.17 2.53 4.95
CA PHE A 147 5.11 2.83 6.38
C PHE A 147 4.85 4.33 6.64
N GLY A 148 5.45 5.21 5.84
CA GLY A 148 5.38 6.65 5.99
C GLY A 148 6.78 7.26 6.20
N GLY A 149 7.03 8.51 6.71
CA GLY A 149 6.07 9.53 7.17
C GLY A 149 5.35 10.35 6.08
N ALA A 150 4.71 11.42 6.53
CA ALA A 150 3.77 12.19 5.74
C ALA A 150 4.34 12.72 4.40
N SER A 151 5.57 13.25 4.37
CA SER A 151 6.18 13.75 3.14
C SER A 151 6.36 12.65 2.10
N LEU A 152 6.79 11.45 2.53
CA LEU A 152 6.93 10.29 1.64
C LEU A 152 5.58 9.82 1.12
N VAL A 153 4.55 9.81 1.96
CA VAL A 153 3.18 9.49 1.55
C VAL A 153 2.68 10.49 0.51
N GLN A 154 2.94 11.79 0.71
CA GLN A 154 2.60 12.83 -0.25
C GLN A 154 3.31 12.60 -1.59
N ASP A 155 4.62 12.40 -1.60
CA ASP A 155 5.39 12.13 -2.84
C ASP A 155 4.82 10.92 -3.60
N CYS A 156 4.49 9.84 -2.89
CA CYS A 156 3.91 8.64 -3.49
C CYS A 156 2.48 8.85 -4.02
N LEU A 157 1.66 9.69 -3.34
CA LEU A 157 0.32 10.07 -3.81
C LEU A 157 0.38 10.94 -5.07
N GLU A 158 1.29 11.91 -5.11
CA GLU A 158 1.49 12.78 -6.27
C GLU A 158 2.03 12.01 -7.47
N ALA A 159 2.97 11.08 -7.25
CA ALA A 159 3.48 10.18 -8.27
C ALA A 159 2.45 9.12 -8.75
N GLY A 160 1.32 8.97 -8.04
CA GLY A 160 0.27 8.01 -8.40
C GLY A 160 0.69 6.55 -8.26
N VAL A 161 1.67 6.23 -7.41
CA VAL A 161 2.22 4.87 -7.26
C VAL A 161 1.54 4.06 -6.15
N ILE A 162 0.72 4.66 -5.29
CA ILE A 162 -0.03 3.95 -4.24
C ILE A 162 -1.23 3.23 -4.88
N ASP A 163 -1.40 1.95 -4.54
CA ASP A 163 -2.54 1.14 -4.99
C ASP A 163 -3.67 1.12 -3.96
N HIS A 164 -3.35 0.93 -2.67
CA HIS A 164 -4.32 0.87 -1.58
C HIS A 164 -3.89 1.75 -0.41
N LEU A 165 -4.89 2.33 0.26
CA LEU A 165 -4.72 2.99 1.55
C LEU A 165 -5.47 2.18 2.61
N ILE A 166 -4.80 1.83 3.69
CA ILE A 166 -5.38 1.23 4.89
C ILE A 166 -5.12 2.24 6.02
N ILE A 167 -6.18 2.88 6.49
CA ILE A 167 -6.10 3.93 7.50
C ILE A 167 -6.81 3.45 8.77
N GLY A 168 -6.05 3.31 9.86
CA GLY A 168 -6.61 3.09 11.19
C GLY A 168 -6.94 4.43 11.84
N ILE A 169 -8.21 4.78 11.94
CA ILE A 169 -8.66 5.98 12.64
C ILE A 169 -8.70 5.68 14.14
N ILE A 170 -7.74 6.26 14.86
CA ILE A 170 -7.64 6.12 16.31
C ILE A 170 -8.69 7.05 16.98
N PRO A 171 -9.39 6.59 18.03
CA PRO A 171 -10.45 7.37 18.69
C PRO A 171 -9.89 8.51 19.55
N THR A 172 -8.98 9.32 18.98
CA THR A 172 -8.29 10.43 19.65
C THR A 172 -8.26 11.67 18.77
N ILE A 173 -8.46 12.85 19.35
CA ILE A 173 -8.22 14.15 18.74
C ILE A 173 -6.95 14.72 19.34
N LEU A 174 -5.93 14.97 18.51
CA LEU A 174 -4.65 15.52 18.97
C LEU A 174 -4.65 17.05 19.04
N GLY A 175 -5.46 17.70 18.21
CA GLY A 175 -5.53 19.15 18.10
C GLY A 175 -4.39 19.78 17.31
N ASP A 176 -3.20 19.16 17.31
CA ASP A 176 -2.01 19.60 16.56
C ASP A 176 -1.02 18.44 16.41
N GLY A 177 -0.19 18.46 15.37
CA GLY A 177 0.78 17.41 15.10
C GLY A 177 1.27 17.40 13.66
N ASN A 178 1.79 16.25 13.23
CA ASN A 178 2.22 16.00 11.86
C ASN A 178 1.03 15.45 11.06
N PRO A 179 0.41 16.22 10.16
CA PRO A 179 -0.76 15.76 9.40
C PRO A 179 -0.35 14.69 8.38
N LEU A 180 -1.21 13.66 8.18
CA LEU A 180 -0.99 12.65 7.14
C LEU A 180 -1.10 13.26 5.74
N PHE A 181 -2.13 14.08 5.54
CA PHE A 181 -2.41 14.75 4.26
C PHE A 181 -2.30 16.27 4.47
N ALA A 182 -1.16 16.84 4.11
CA ALA A 182 -0.94 18.27 4.31
C ALA A 182 -1.45 19.09 3.10
N SER A 183 -0.86 18.88 1.94
CA SER A 183 -1.15 19.63 0.74
C SER A 183 -0.90 18.76 -0.48
N LEU A 184 -1.93 18.48 -1.26
CA LEU A 184 -1.84 17.79 -2.52
C LEU A 184 -2.04 18.78 -3.66
N LEU A 185 -1.34 18.58 -4.78
CA LEU A 185 -1.50 19.39 -5.99
C LEU A 185 -2.88 19.18 -6.61
N GLU A 186 -3.45 17.98 -6.48
CA GLU A 186 -4.75 17.61 -7.03
C GLU A 186 -5.54 16.77 -6.03
N GLU A 187 -6.87 16.88 -6.06
CA GLU A 187 -7.75 16.00 -5.30
C GLU A 187 -7.57 14.53 -5.74
N LYS A 188 -7.62 13.59 -4.81
CA LYS A 188 -7.62 12.15 -5.09
C LYS A 188 -8.95 11.56 -4.65
N LYS A 189 -9.68 10.95 -5.61
CA LYS A 189 -10.95 10.26 -5.33
C LYS A 189 -10.68 8.83 -4.90
N LEU A 190 -11.31 8.43 -3.82
CA LEU A 190 -11.13 7.12 -3.22
C LEU A 190 -12.41 6.29 -3.34
N LEU A 191 -12.26 4.97 -3.41
CA LEU A 191 -13.33 3.99 -3.33
C LEU A 191 -13.14 3.20 -2.03
N LEU A 192 -14.08 3.34 -1.08
CA LEU A 192 -14.07 2.50 0.12
C LEU A 192 -14.39 1.05 -0.27
N VAL A 193 -13.49 0.13 0.06
CA VAL A 193 -13.63 -1.30 -0.26
C VAL A 193 -13.81 -2.17 0.98
N GLU A 194 -13.39 -1.69 2.15
CA GLU A 194 -13.54 -2.40 3.41
C GLU A 194 -13.59 -1.41 4.58
N SER A 195 -14.43 -1.70 5.58
CA SER A 195 -14.44 -0.98 6.85
C SER A 195 -14.72 -1.95 8.00
N THR A 196 -13.89 -1.90 9.03
CA THR A 196 -14.02 -2.71 10.24
C THR A 196 -13.74 -1.87 11.46
N VAL A 197 -14.19 -2.32 12.64
CA VAL A 197 -13.91 -1.66 13.91
C VAL A 197 -13.36 -2.71 14.88
N THR A 198 -12.25 -2.38 15.53
CA THR A 198 -11.62 -3.18 16.58
C THR A 198 -11.18 -2.26 17.69
N ASP A 199 -11.68 -2.49 18.90
CA ASP A 199 -11.35 -1.68 20.10
C ASP A 199 -11.55 -0.16 19.86
N GLY A 200 -12.60 0.22 19.10
CA GLY A 200 -12.90 1.59 18.72
C GLY A 200 -12.03 2.19 17.63
N ILE A 201 -11.03 1.46 17.14
CA ILE A 201 -10.23 1.85 15.97
C ILE A 201 -11.00 1.48 14.71
N ALA A 202 -11.34 2.48 13.89
CA ALA A 202 -11.98 2.25 12.60
C ALA A 202 -10.91 2.02 11.53
N MET A 203 -10.81 0.78 11.03
CA MET A 203 -9.93 0.43 9.92
C MET A 203 -10.66 0.64 8.60
N LEU A 204 -10.15 1.52 7.76
CA LEU A 204 -10.74 1.87 6.47
C LEU A 204 -9.76 1.54 5.36
N ARG A 205 -10.19 0.71 4.40
CA ARG A 205 -9.40 0.39 3.22
C ARG A 205 -10.00 1.03 1.99
N TYR A 206 -9.18 1.74 1.25
CA TYR A 206 -9.56 2.44 0.03
C TYR A 206 -8.69 2.03 -1.15
N ASP A 207 -9.30 1.99 -2.33
CA ASP A 207 -8.62 2.01 -3.61
C ASP A 207 -8.60 3.43 -4.17
N ILE A 208 -7.49 3.82 -4.81
CA ILE A 208 -7.40 5.11 -5.51
C ILE A 208 -8.11 4.96 -6.86
N ARG A 209 -9.10 5.81 -7.12
CA ARG A 209 -9.74 5.89 -8.43
C ARG A 209 -8.76 6.53 -9.43
N ARG A 210 -8.43 5.79 -10.45
CA ARG A 210 -7.63 6.25 -11.59
C ARG A 210 -8.52 6.82 -12.67
#